data_52f1f65a97791f79e6481436be34f2d5
#
_entry.id   52f1f65a97791f79e6481436be34f2d5
#
_cell.length_a   1.000
_cell.length_b   1.000
_cell.length_c   1.000
_cell.angle_alpha   90.00
_cell.angle_beta   90.00
_cell.angle_gamma   90.00
#
_symmetry.space_group_name_H-M   'P 1'
#
loop_
_entity.id
_entity.type
_entity.pdbx_description
1 polymer ?
#
loop_
_entity_poly.entity_id
_entity_poly.type
_entity_poly.pdbx_seq_one_letter_code
_entity_poly.pdbx_strand_id
1 'polypeptide(L)'
;KLREGDYVYAEDINTGEQELKEIIQIYENQTQEVVCLKLKGEEIITTPYHPIYIDGRGWVAAVKVKNGDVLHTFDGKKILVEKVQYRKLEKPVKVYNFEVRDFHTYYVGKNNFLVHNKNCSLVKLSDKYIKKTLKLDAHAIKREYLGKKAAIARYDLAVDKNTGIIYIINKAGTIIDKTIYRTK
;
A
#
# COMPACT_ATOMS: atom_id res chain seq x y z
N LYS A 1 3.07 -15.48 -17.26
CA LYS A 1 2.11 -14.40 -16.92
C LYS A 1 1.17 -14.96 -15.85
N LEU A 2 1.11 -14.34 -14.68
CA LEU A 2 0.22 -14.76 -13.59
C LEU A 2 -1.25 -14.67 -14.01
N ARG A 3 -2.08 -15.56 -13.46
CA ARG A 3 -3.53 -15.67 -13.71
C ARG A 3 -4.26 -15.85 -12.38
N GLU A 4 -5.56 -15.59 -12.38
CA GLU A 4 -6.44 -15.99 -11.28
C GLU A 4 -6.41 -17.51 -11.13
N GLY A 5 -6.29 -17.99 -9.89
CA GLY A 5 -6.06 -19.39 -9.55
C GLY A 5 -4.57 -19.78 -9.41
N ASP A 6 -3.62 -18.94 -9.85
CA ASP A 6 -2.19 -19.17 -9.56
C ASP A 6 -1.88 -18.90 -8.08
N TYR A 7 -0.80 -19.50 -7.59
CA TYR A 7 -0.35 -19.35 -6.20
C TYR A 7 0.92 -18.52 -6.13
N VAL A 8 0.98 -17.64 -5.14
CA VAL A 8 2.15 -16.80 -4.84
C VAL A 8 2.49 -16.89 -3.35
N TYR A 9 3.76 -16.75 -3.01
CA TYR A 9 4.15 -16.60 -1.61
C TYR A 9 3.60 -15.30 -1.04
N ALA A 10 2.97 -15.40 0.11
CA ALA A 10 2.37 -14.32 0.88
C ALA A 10 2.78 -14.44 2.35
N GLU A 11 2.63 -13.36 3.11
CA GLU A 11 2.93 -13.32 4.55
C GLU A 11 1.83 -12.62 5.32
N ASP A 12 1.36 -13.20 6.41
CA ASP A 12 0.63 -12.47 7.44
C ASP A 12 1.64 -11.70 8.30
N ILE A 13 1.71 -10.41 8.10
CA ILE A 13 2.68 -9.55 8.79
C ILE A 13 2.48 -9.44 10.31
N ASN A 14 1.33 -9.88 10.83
CA ASN A 14 1.06 -9.88 12.26
C ASN A 14 1.63 -11.13 12.95
N THR A 15 1.62 -12.27 12.27
CA THR A 15 2.11 -13.55 12.79
C THR A 15 3.48 -13.92 12.27
N GLY A 16 3.88 -13.36 11.11
CA GLY A 16 5.08 -13.77 10.36
C GLY A 16 4.90 -15.08 9.59
N GLU A 17 3.67 -15.58 9.50
CA GLU A 17 3.36 -16.82 8.77
C GLU A 17 3.51 -16.58 7.26
N GLN A 18 4.26 -17.45 6.60
CA GLN A 18 4.52 -17.41 5.17
C GLN A 18 3.94 -18.64 4.49
N GLU A 19 3.07 -18.44 3.54
CA GLU A 19 2.40 -19.53 2.81
C GLU A 19 2.19 -19.19 1.33
N LEU A 20 1.93 -20.24 0.54
CA LEU A 20 1.39 -20.09 -0.81
C LEU A 20 -0.10 -19.76 -0.74
N LYS A 21 -0.49 -18.62 -1.25
CA LYS A 21 -1.88 -18.16 -1.32
C LYS A 21 -2.33 -17.92 -2.76
N GLU A 22 -3.58 -18.21 -3.01
CA GLU A 22 -4.21 -18.11 -4.32
C GLU A 22 -4.41 -16.64 -4.75
N ILE A 23 -4.12 -16.34 -6.00
CA ILE A 23 -4.54 -15.09 -6.63
C ILE A 23 -6.03 -15.19 -6.96
N ILE A 24 -6.86 -14.45 -6.26
CA ILE A 24 -8.32 -14.50 -6.43
C ILE A 24 -8.85 -13.47 -7.41
N GLN A 25 -8.08 -12.40 -7.69
CA GLN A 25 -8.44 -11.39 -8.67
C GLN A 25 -7.23 -10.65 -9.20
N ILE A 26 -7.26 -10.30 -10.48
CA ILE A 26 -6.24 -9.45 -11.14
C ILE A 26 -6.90 -8.15 -11.59
N TYR A 27 -6.27 -7.04 -11.20
CA TYR A 27 -6.68 -5.69 -11.58
C TYR A 27 -5.72 -5.13 -12.64
N GLU A 28 -6.27 -4.64 -13.75
CA GLU A 28 -5.54 -3.88 -14.75
C GLU A 28 -5.92 -2.39 -14.63
N ASN A 29 -4.93 -1.53 -14.53
CA ASN A 29 -5.11 -0.08 -14.49
C ASN A 29 -4.09 0.59 -15.41
N GLN A 30 -4.22 1.91 -15.58
CA GLN A 30 -3.24 2.73 -16.30
C GLN A 30 -2.72 3.84 -15.41
N THR A 31 -1.44 4.17 -15.57
CA THR A 31 -0.82 5.30 -14.86
C THR A 31 0.15 6.04 -15.76
N GLN A 32 0.28 7.34 -15.53
CA GLN A 32 1.35 8.19 -16.09
C GLN A 32 2.41 8.53 -15.04
N GLU A 33 2.24 8.07 -13.81
CA GLU A 33 3.15 8.39 -12.71
C GLU A 33 3.69 7.09 -12.11
N VAL A 34 5.01 7.00 -12.01
CA VAL A 34 5.69 5.84 -11.46
C VAL A 34 6.78 6.26 -10.48
N VAL A 35 7.07 5.37 -9.55
CA VAL A 35 8.24 5.43 -8.67
C VAL A 35 9.17 4.30 -9.06
N CYS A 36 10.42 4.63 -9.30
CA CYS A 36 11.49 3.67 -9.56
C CYS A 36 12.33 3.55 -8.30
N LEU A 37 12.41 2.36 -7.74
CA LEU A 37 13.27 2.01 -6.61
C LEU A 37 14.46 1.25 -7.14
N LYS A 38 15.65 1.82 -7.01
CA LYS A 38 16.90 1.13 -7.38
C LYS A 38 17.40 0.36 -6.16
N LEU A 39 17.58 -0.93 -6.35
CA LEU A 39 18.13 -1.86 -5.37
C LEU A 39 19.43 -2.45 -5.92
N LYS A 40 20.19 -3.14 -5.09
CA LYS A 40 21.38 -3.87 -5.55
C LYS A 40 20.99 -4.94 -6.58
N GLY A 41 21.33 -4.70 -7.85
CA GLY A 41 21.09 -5.64 -8.96
C GLY A 41 19.65 -5.69 -9.50
N GLU A 42 18.76 -4.79 -9.06
CA GLU A 42 17.38 -4.74 -9.50
C GLU A 42 16.83 -3.31 -9.51
N GLU A 43 15.94 -3.00 -10.44
CA GLU A 43 15.09 -1.79 -10.42
C GLU A 43 13.63 -2.21 -10.39
N ILE A 44 12.90 -1.65 -9.42
CA ILE A 44 11.47 -1.87 -9.25
C ILE A 44 10.73 -0.64 -9.73
N ILE A 45 9.76 -0.83 -10.61
CA ILE A 45 8.89 0.24 -11.10
C ILE A 45 7.48 -0.04 -10.60
N THR A 46 6.91 0.89 -9.86
CA THR A 46 5.59 0.75 -9.27
C THR A 46 4.80 2.05 -9.32
N THR A 47 3.50 2.01 -9.00
CA THR A 47 2.70 3.23 -8.86
C THR A 47 3.08 3.98 -7.58
N PRO A 48 2.93 5.32 -7.53
CA PRO A 48 3.38 6.13 -6.39
C PRO A 48 2.82 5.70 -5.03
N TYR A 49 1.59 5.19 -5.02
CA TYR A 49 0.88 4.85 -3.78
C TYR A 49 0.79 3.35 -3.51
N HIS A 50 1.55 2.54 -4.25
CA HIS A 50 1.62 1.10 -3.98
C HIS A 50 2.32 0.86 -2.64
N PRO A 51 1.69 0.12 -1.70
CA PRO A 51 2.28 -0.09 -0.38
C PRO A 51 3.41 -1.12 -0.44
N ILE A 52 4.56 -0.76 0.12
CA ILE A 52 5.74 -1.61 0.25
C ILE A 52 6.03 -1.74 1.75
N TYR A 53 6.36 -2.93 2.20
CA TYR A 53 6.73 -3.12 3.60
C TYR A 53 8.20 -2.78 3.83
N ILE A 54 8.44 -1.84 4.72
CA ILE A 54 9.77 -1.34 5.08
C ILE A 54 10.07 -1.76 6.52
N ASP A 55 11.18 -2.41 6.74
CA ASP A 55 11.62 -2.80 8.09
C ASP A 55 11.71 -1.58 9.01
N GLY A 56 11.13 -1.71 10.20
CA GLY A 56 11.07 -0.63 11.19
C GLY A 56 10.08 0.51 10.88
N ARG A 57 9.45 0.53 9.69
CA ARG A 57 8.47 1.56 9.30
C ARG A 57 7.09 0.99 8.94
N GLY A 58 6.98 -0.33 8.69
CA GLY A 58 5.74 -0.97 8.25
C GLY A 58 5.37 -0.61 6.80
N TRP A 59 4.08 -0.54 6.52
CA TRP A 59 3.56 -0.22 5.18
C TRP A 59 3.81 1.24 4.80
N VAL A 60 4.55 1.45 3.73
CA VAL A 60 4.93 2.76 3.22
C VAL A 60 4.54 2.86 1.74
N ALA A 61 3.85 3.92 1.35
CA ALA A 61 3.59 4.20 -0.06
C ALA A 61 4.92 4.40 -0.81
N ALA A 62 5.06 3.84 -2.01
CA ALA A 62 6.31 3.87 -2.77
C ALA A 62 6.91 5.30 -2.91
N VAL A 63 6.06 6.31 -3.07
CA VAL A 63 6.48 7.73 -3.14
C VAL A 63 7.07 8.26 -1.82
N LYS A 64 6.81 7.60 -0.70
CA LYS A 64 7.32 7.96 0.65
C LYS A 64 8.53 7.11 1.08
N VAL A 65 8.93 6.15 0.26
CA VAL A 65 10.17 5.37 0.46
C VAL A 65 11.37 6.28 0.32
N LYS A 66 12.41 6.05 1.10
CA LYS A 66 13.63 6.86 1.13
C LYS A 66 14.86 6.03 0.77
N ASN A 67 15.90 6.70 0.31
CA ASN A 67 17.21 6.07 0.19
C ASN A 67 17.66 5.59 1.58
N GLY A 68 18.17 4.36 1.63
CA GLY A 68 18.57 3.70 2.88
C GLY A 68 17.46 2.96 3.62
N ASP A 69 16.19 3.05 3.19
CA ASP A 69 15.13 2.18 3.70
C ASP A 69 15.47 0.71 3.42
N VAL A 70 15.13 -0.17 4.36
CA VAL A 70 15.36 -1.61 4.24
C VAL A 70 14.05 -2.30 3.87
N LEU A 71 14.04 -3.01 2.75
CA LEU A 71 12.87 -3.79 2.33
C LEU A 71 12.77 -5.08 3.14
N HIS A 72 11.55 -5.42 3.55
CA HIS A 72 11.23 -6.72 4.13
C HIS A 72 11.20 -7.79 3.04
N THR A 73 12.01 -8.84 3.19
CA THR A 73 12.17 -9.90 2.19
C THR A 73 11.74 -11.25 2.75
N PHE A 74 11.36 -12.17 1.85
CA PHE A 74 10.94 -13.53 2.19
C PHE A 74 11.96 -14.31 3.03
N ASP A 75 13.23 -14.14 2.75
CA ASP A 75 14.34 -14.85 3.38
C ASP A 75 15.04 -14.05 4.50
N GLY A 76 14.46 -12.92 4.90
CA GLY A 76 14.99 -12.05 5.94
C GLY A 76 16.26 -11.28 5.56
N LYS A 77 16.69 -11.34 4.29
CA LYS A 77 17.83 -10.55 3.83
C LYS A 77 17.51 -9.06 3.85
N LYS A 78 18.48 -8.26 4.25
CA LYS A 78 18.36 -6.80 4.25
C LYS A 78 18.69 -6.23 2.88
N ILE A 79 17.69 -5.81 2.15
CA ILE A 79 17.84 -5.15 0.85
C ILE A 79 17.61 -3.65 1.02
N LEU A 80 18.67 -2.88 0.81
CA LEU A 80 18.64 -1.43 0.91
C LEU A 80 18.12 -0.80 -0.37
N VAL A 81 17.26 0.21 -0.22
CA VAL A 81 16.88 1.10 -1.30
C VAL A 81 18.02 2.09 -1.56
N GLU A 82 18.74 1.90 -2.68
CA GLU A 82 19.87 2.77 -3.04
C GLU A 82 19.39 4.13 -3.54
N LYS A 83 18.32 4.15 -4.34
CA LYS A 83 17.78 5.39 -4.93
C LYS A 83 16.29 5.28 -5.18
N VAL A 84 15.58 6.37 -4.89
CA VAL A 84 14.16 6.53 -5.23
C VAL A 84 14.02 7.64 -6.25
N GLN A 85 13.28 7.38 -7.33
CA GLN A 85 13.02 8.35 -8.38
C GLN A 85 11.53 8.36 -8.73
N TYR A 86 10.89 9.52 -8.63
CA TYR A 86 9.56 9.75 -9.19
C TYR A 86 9.70 10.14 -10.66
N ARG A 87 8.89 9.52 -11.53
CA ARG A 87 8.87 9.83 -12.97
C ARG A 87 7.43 10.01 -13.44
N LYS A 88 7.21 11.08 -14.20
CA LYS A 88 6.00 11.27 -14.98
C LYS A 88 6.28 10.81 -16.41
N LEU A 89 5.44 9.92 -16.92
CA LEU A 89 5.59 9.31 -18.23
C LEU A 89 4.87 10.16 -19.29
N GLU A 90 5.37 10.20 -20.50
CA GLU A 90 4.72 10.89 -21.62
C GLU A 90 3.39 10.23 -22.01
N LYS A 91 3.33 8.91 -21.92
CA LYS A 91 2.13 8.11 -22.23
C LYS A 91 1.76 7.22 -21.04
N PRO A 92 0.46 6.94 -20.84
CA PRO A 92 0.04 5.98 -19.83
C PRO A 92 0.60 4.59 -20.12
N VAL A 93 1.00 3.90 -19.07
CA VAL A 93 1.39 2.48 -19.11
C VAL A 93 0.40 1.63 -18.34
N LYS A 94 0.19 0.40 -18.79
CA LYS A 94 -0.60 -0.58 -18.06
C LYS A 94 0.16 -1.04 -16.82
N VAL A 95 -0.54 -1.10 -15.71
CA VAL A 95 -0.05 -1.64 -14.45
C VAL A 95 -1.01 -2.70 -13.95
N TYR A 96 -0.45 -3.70 -13.30
CA TYR A 96 -1.22 -4.83 -12.78
C TYR A 96 -1.06 -4.88 -11.26
N ASN A 97 -2.14 -5.22 -10.60
CA ASN A 97 -2.16 -5.59 -9.20
C ASN A 97 -3.04 -6.82 -9.05
N PHE A 98 -2.83 -7.64 -8.04
CA PHE A 98 -3.66 -8.81 -7.82
C PHE A 98 -4.01 -8.95 -6.35
N GLU A 99 -5.19 -9.50 -6.14
CA GLU A 99 -5.68 -9.81 -4.82
C GLU A 99 -5.29 -11.23 -4.46
N VAL A 100 -4.64 -11.37 -3.31
CA VAL A 100 -4.19 -12.64 -2.74
C VAL A 100 -5.09 -12.98 -1.57
N ARG A 101 -5.56 -14.23 -1.52
CA ARG A 101 -6.45 -14.74 -0.49
C ARG A 101 -5.86 -14.58 0.91
N ASP A 102 -6.69 -14.25 1.87
CA ASP A 102 -6.43 -14.16 3.32
C ASP A 102 -5.40 -13.09 3.73
N PHE A 103 -4.16 -13.21 3.30
CA PHE A 103 -3.06 -12.35 3.77
C PHE A 103 -3.02 -10.98 3.10
N HIS A 104 -3.59 -10.85 1.89
CA HIS A 104 -3.60 -9.61 1.11
C HIS A 104 -2.21 -9.01 0.86
N THR A 105 -1.17 -9.84 0.91
CA THR A 105 0.22 -9.51 0.66
C THR A 105 0.80 -10.48 -0.34
N TYR A 106 1.93 -10.14 -0.94
CA TYR A 106 2.71 -11.08 -1.75
C TYR A 106 4.12 -10.55 -1.96
N TYR A 107 5.01 -11.46 -2.34
CA TYR A 107 6.39 -11.13 -2.61
C TYR A 107 6.63 -10.88 -4.09
N VAL A 108 7.43 -9.83 -4.40
CA VAL A 108 7.75 -9.43 -5.77
C VAL A 108 9.24 -9.19 -5.96
N GLY A 109 9.64 -9.17 -7.24
CA GLY A 109 11.02 -8.91 -7.64
C GLY A 109 11.96 -10.10 -7.43
N LYS A 110 13.19 -9.96 -7.88
CA LYS A 110 14.23 -11.00 -7.71
C LYS A 110 14.62 -11.18 -6.25
N ASN A 111 14.49 -10.14 -5.46
CA ASN A 111 14.83 -10.12 -4.06
C ASN A 111 13.64 -10.50 -3.15
N ASN A 112 12.49 -10.89 -3.73
CA ASN A 112 11.30 -11.32 -3.00
C ASN A 112 10.95 -10.37 -1.84
N PHE A 113 10.73 -9.09 -2.11
CA PHE A 113 10.30 -8.13 -1.09
C PHE A 113 8.77 -8.06 -1.00
N LEU A 114 8.28 -7.77 0.21
CA LEU A 114 6.86 -7.81 0.53
C LEU A 114 6.13 -6.55 0.07
N VAL A 115 5.04 -6.74 -0.66
CA VAL A 115 4.10 -5.69 -1.05
C VAL A 115 2.68 -6.05 -0.62
N HIS A 116 1.82 -5.04 -0.55
CA HIS A 116 0.42 -5.24 -0.23
C HIS A 116 -0.42 -5.17 -1.52
N ASN A 117 -1.39 -6.06 -1.66
CA ASN A 117 -2.38 -5.94 -2.72
C ASN A 117 -3.37 -4.79 -2.41
N LYS A 118 -4.26 -4.49 -3.35
CA LYS A 118 -5.29 -3.47 -3.15
C LYS A 118 -6.16 -3.87 -1.95
N ASN A 119 -6.24 -2.99 -0.95
CA ASN A 119 -6.91 -3.23 0.32
C ASN A 119 -8.38 -3.63 0.19
N CYS A 120 -8.68 -4.91 0.12
CA CYS A 120 -10.05 -5.42 0.22
C CYS A 120 -10.63 -5.32 1.63
N SER A 121 -9.77 -5.17 2.66
CA SER A 121 -10.19 -4.92 4.04
C SER A 121 -10.62 -3.48 4.30
N LEU A 122 -10.23 -2.53 3.42
CA LEU A 122 -10.57 -1.12 3.61
C LEU A 122 -12.02 -0.83 3.26
N VAL A 123 -12.77 -0.46 4.27
CA VAL A 123 -14.14 0.04 4.12
C VAL A 123 -14.16 1.54 4.31
N LYS A 124 -14.61 2.25 3.28
CA LYS A 124 -14.77 3.70 3.33
C LYS A 124 -15.72 4.08 4.46
N LEU A 125 -15.28 5.01 5.28
CA LEU A 125 -16.07 5.56 6.38
C LEU A 125 -16.81 6.81 5.91
N SER A 126 -18.12 6.89 6.21
CA SER A 126 -18.86 8.12 6.03
C SER A 126 -18.50 9.14 7.12
N ASP A 127 -18.47 10.43 6.78
CA ASP A 127 -18.26 11.51 7.76
C ASP A 127 -19.28 11.44 8.90
N LYS A 128 -20.53 11.00 8.58
CA LYS A 128 -21.58 10.78 9.58
C LYS A 128 -21.21 9.69 10.59
N TYR A 129 -20.65 8.57 10.13
CA TYR A 129 -20.18 7.49 11.00
C TYR A 129 -19.02 7.95 11.88
N ILE A 130 -18.03 8.62 11.28
CA ILE A 130 -16.87 9.16 12.00
C ILE A 130 -17.31 10.10 13.12
N LYS A 131 -18.20 11.04 12.83
CA LYS A 131 -18.70 12.00 13.81
C LYS A 131 -19.57 11.36 14.90
N LYS A 132 -20.54 10.51 14.52
CA LYS A 132 -21.53 9.95 15.47
C LYS A 132 -20.96 8.81 16.30
N THR A 133 -20.21 7.90 15.68
CA THR A 133 -19.75 6.65 16.30
C THR A 133 -18.36 6.79 16.90
N LEU A 134 -17.43 7.36 16.17
CA LEU A 134 -16.06 7.50 16.63
C LEU A 134 -15.81 8.79 17.43
N LYS A 135 -16.77 9.75 17.39
CA LYS A 135 -16.64 11.08 18.02
C LYS A 135 -15.43 11.87 17.50
N LEU A 136 -15.08 11.67 16.25
CA LEU A 136 -13.95 12.30 15.55
C LEU A 136 -14.45 13.24 14.44
N ASP A 137 -13.58 14.13 13.98
CA ASP A 137 -13.82 15.00 12.83
C ASP A 137 -12.97 14.52 11.62
N ALA A 138 -13.64 14.04 10.58
CA ALA A 138 -12.99 13.54 9.38
C ALA A 138 -12.14 14.60 8.66
N HIS A 139 -12.56 15.87 8.69
CA HIS A 139 -11.81 16.97 8.09
C HIS A 139 -10.58 17.32 8.91
N ALA A 140 -10.70 17.33 10.24
CA ALA A 140 -9.58 17.55 11.13
C ALA A 140 -8.51 16.47 10.94
N ILE A 141 -8.91 15.19 10.94
CA ILE A 141 -7.99 14.07 10.69
C ILE A 141 -7.26 14.25 9.34
N LYS A 142 -8.00 14.51 8.26
CA LYS A 142 -7.37 14.70 6.94
C LYS A 142 -6.38 15.88 6.92
N ARG A 143 -6.68 16.98 7.61
CA ARG A 143 -5.77 18.14 7.69
C ARG A 143 -4.55 17.90 8.56
N GLU A 144 -4.68 17.11 9.62
CA GLU A 144 -3.57 16.71 10.48
C GLU A 144 -2.47 15.98 9.70
N TYR A 145 -2.85 15.03 8.84
CA TYR A 145 -1.92 14.18 8.11
C TYR A 145 -1.48 14.73 6.74
N LEU A 146 -2.38 15.43 6.05
CA LEU A 146 -2.11 15.95 4.70
C LEU A 146 -1.65 17.40 4.70
N GLY A 147 -1.74 18.08 5.86
CA GLY A 147 -1.41 19.49 6.02
C GLY A 147 -2.61 20.42 5.78
N LYS A 148 -2.54 21.61 6.41
CA LYS A 148 -3.65 22.58 6.45
C LYS A 148 -4.11 23.07 5.05
N LYS A 149 -3.20 23.08 4.06
CA LYS A 149 -3.47 23.54 2.68
C LYS A 149 -3.92 22.40 1.74
N ALA A 150 -4.01 21.17 2.23
CA ALA A 150 -4.39 20.04 1.39
C ALA A 150 -5.82 20.14 0.87
N ALA A 151 -6.04 19.75 -0.38
CA ALA A 151 -7.38 19.64 -0.99
C ALA A 151 -8.10 18.40 -0.43
N ILE A 152 -8.52 18.45 0.85
CA ILE A 152 -9.07 17.32 1.61
C ILE A 152 -10.29 16.64 0.98
N ALA A 153 -11.03 17.36 0.09
CA ALA A 153 -12.14 16.80 -0.67
C ALA A 153 -11.72 15.67 -1.65
N ARG A 154 -10.43 15.60 -2.00
CA ARG A 154 -9.88 14.54 -2.85
C ARG A 154 -9.61 13.23 -2.10
N TYR A 155 -9.78 13.24 -0.79
CA TYR A 155 -9.44 12.12 0.09
C TYR A 155 -10.64 11.70 0.93
N ASP A 156 -10.69 10.41 1.22
CA ASP A 156 -11.65 9.79 2.11
C ASP A 156 -10.92 9.13 3.28
N LEU A 157 -11.65 8.77 4.33
CA LEU A 157 -11.16 7.91 5.39
C LEU A 157 -11.72 6.51 5.18
N ALA A 158 -10.90 5.51 5.39
CA ALA A 158 -11.30 4.11 5.35
C ALA A 158 -10.73 3.35 6.55
N VAL A 159 -11.47 2.39 7.05
CA VAL A 159 -11.02 1.49 8.12
C VAL A 159 -10.61 0.17 7.53
N ASP A 160 -9.50 -0.34 7.96
CA ASP A 160 -9.14 -1.73 7.77
C ASP A 160 -9.92 -2.58 8.77
N LYS A 161 -10.80 -3.44 8.28
CA LYS A 161 -11.66 -4.30 9.10
C LYS A 161 -10.90 -5.27 9.99
N ASN A 162 -9.70 -5.70 9.59
CA ASN A 162 -8.91 -6.67 10.32
C ASN A 162 -8.19 -6.04 11.50
N THR A 163 -7.66 -4.81 11.29
CA THR A 163 -6.84 -4.13 12.30
C THR A 163 -7.58 -3.00 13.03
N GLY A 164 -8.73 -2.57 12.52
CA GLY A 164 -9.46 -1.39 13.00
C GLY A 164 -8.77 -0.06 12.70
N ILE A 165 -7.61 -0.07 12.07
CA ILE A 165 -6.83 1.16 11.79
C ILE A 165 -7.54 1.98 10.71
N ILE A 166 -7.59 3.29 10.92
CA ILE A 166 -8.15 4.24 9.95
C ILE A 166 -7.02 4.77 9.06
N TYR A 167 -7.25 4.72 7.76
CA TYR A 167 -6.35 5.21 6.73
C TYR A 167 -6.98 6.37 5.97
N ILE A 168 -6.12 7.26 5.46
CA ILE A 168 -6.51 8.24 4.46
C ILE A 168 -6.31 7.60 3.09
N ILE A 169 -7.35 7.60 2.28
CA ILE A 169 -7.33 7.05 0.92
C ILE A 169 -7.69 8.13 -0.11
N ASN A 170 -7.21 8.00 -1.33
CA ASN A 170 -7.69 8.81 -2.45
C ASN A 170 -9.06 8.29 -2.95
N LYS A 171 -9.65 8.96 -3.94
CA LYS A 171 -10.95 8.53 -4.53
C LYS A 171 -10.88 7.18 -5.24
N ALA A 172 -9.69 6.74 -5.63
CA ALA A 172 -9.46 5.41 -6.22
C ALA A 172 -9.28 4.30 -5.16
N GLY A 173 -9.34 4.65 -3.85
CA GLY A 173 -9.18 3.68 -2.76
C GLY A 173 -7.73 3.39 -2.38
N THR A 174 -6.76 4.10 -2.95
CA THR A 174 -5.34 3.91 -2.63
C THR A 174 -5.01 4.59 -1.30
N ILE A 175 -4.27 3.89 -0.43
CA ILE A 175 -3.78 4.46 0.84
C ILE A 175 -2.81 5.61 0.54
N ILE A 176 -3.06 6.74 1.18
CA ILE A 176 -2.21 7.94 1.16
C ILE A 176 -1.44 8.04 2.46
N ASP A 177 -2.11 7.75 3.59
CA ASP A 177 -1.49 7.78 4.90
C ASP A 177 -2.20 6.85 5.89
N LYS A 178 -1.44 6.38 6.91
CA LYS A 178 -1.95 5.62 8.04
C LYS A 178 -2.13 6.58 9.21
N THR A 179 -3.32 6.61 9.81
CA THR A 179 -3.57 7.45 10.98
C THR A 179 -3.30 6.68 12.28
N ILE A 180 -3.22 7.42 13.40
CA ILE A 180 -3.21 6.82 14.76
C ILE A 180 -4.61 6.39 15.22
N TYR A 181 -5.65 6.80 14.51
CA TYR A 181 -7.03 6.54 14.88
C TYR A 181 -7.44 5.10 14.56
N ARG A 182 -8.31 4.53 15.43
CA ARG A 182 -8.85 3.17 15.25
C ARG A 182 -10.34 3.15 15.53
N THR A 183 -11.04 2.21 14.92
CA THR A 183 -12.36 1.77 15.39
C THR A 183 -12.18 0.81 16.55
N LYS A 184 -13.17 0.79 17.47
CA LYS A 184 -13.22 -0.21 18.55
C LYS A 184 -13.66 -1.55 18.01
#